data_b155a452cafa34a654cd52bca86f42c9
#
_entry.id   b155a452cafa34a654cd52bca86f42c9
#
_cell.length_a   1.000
_cell.length_b   1.000
_cell.length_c   1.000
_cell.angle_alpha   90.00
_cell.angle_beta   90.00
_cell.angle_gamma   90.00
#
_symmetry.space_group_name_H-M   'P 1'
#
loop_
_entity.id
_entity.type
_entity.pdbx_description
1 polymer ?
#
loop_
_entity_poly.entity_id
_entity_poly.type
_entity_poly.pdbx_seq_one_letter_code
_entity_poly.pdbx_strand_id
1 'polypeptide(L)'
;MKNVAKIAAPTLLLGAVLMLAACGGSKDATEEKTAPAKEASAKGDDHGAEGEAGHEEGEAGHGEEAGGHEEEGAEKTTIPQEEADKSGVKVAKVSEGAIKNELEVQGVLTPMEGGVAQVTARYPGVVRALRANVGDTVRQGQALAVVHSNLSLTTYTITAPISGVVLSRQGSVGGVAAEGQPLFEIGNLSKVWVDLHVFGADAQYLRPGVAVTVSRLYDNVSATTTIERVLPSTSTASQSLVARAALPNEDGFWRPGTAVKAQITMSTSDAGVVIPQSAIQSMDGKDVVFVRDGDTYTARPVKLGDRDSTQVAVLEGVKAGEDIVVTQSYLVKADIEKSGATHAH
;
A
#
# COMPACT_ATOMS: atom_id res chain seq x y z
N MET A 1 -18.82 64.66 -11.00
CA MET A 1 -19.95 63.91 -11.63
C MET A 1 -19.99 62.56 -10.95
N LYS A 2 -20.80 62.45 -9.89
CA LYS A 2 -22.09 61.73 -9.80
C LYS A 2 -21.92 60.26 -10.26
N ASN A 3 -22.08 59.23 -9.47
CA ASN A 3 -23.23 58.92 -8.62
C ASN A 3 -22.88 57.88 -7.54
N VAL A 4 -23.47 58.11 -6.41
CA VAL A 4 -23.68 57.28 -5.23
C VAL A 4 -24.78 56.24 -5.53
N ALA A 5 -24.61 54.99 -5.08
CA ALA A 5 -25.74 54.12 -4.80
C ALA A 5 -25.47 53.30 -3.54
N LYS A 6 -26.18 53.65 -2.50
CA LYS A 6 -26.45 52.90 -1.27
C LYS A 6 -27.55 51.89 -1.54
N ILE A 7 -27.43 50.65 -1.03
CA ILE A 7 -28.59 49.77 -0.69
C ILE A 7 -28.09 48.93 0.50
N ALA A 8 -28.50 49.12 1.65
CA ALA A 8 -29.51 48.73 2.61
C ALA A 8 -29.51 47.19 2.91
N ALA A 9 -29.25 46.87 4.18
CA ALA A 9 -29.50 45.56 4.82
C ALA A 9 -30.99 45.34 5.08
N PRO A 10 -31.42 44.11 5.33
CA PRO A 10 -32.41 43.90 6.39
C PRO A 10 -31.96 42.88 7.45
N THR A 11 -32.12 43.29 8.64
CA THR A 11 -32.26 42.62 9.92
C THR A 11 -33.57 41.79 9.95
N LEU A 12 -33.52 40.55 10.44
CA LEU A 12 -34.68 39.80 11.01
C LEU A 12 -34.10 38.81 12.01
N LEU A 13 -34.20 39.01 13.24
CA LEU A 13 -35.15 38.78 14.31
C LEU A 13 -35.63 37.33 14.45
N LEU A 14 -35.14 36.73 15.52
CA LEU A 14 -35.76 36.05 16.67
C LEU A 14 -36.75 34.89 16.42
N GLY A 15 -36.48 33.79 17.08
CA GLY A 15 -37.42 32.69 17.29
C GLY A 15 -36.86 31.66 18.26
N ALA A 16 -36.89 31.99 19.57
CA ALA A 16 -36.72 31.05 20.65
C ALA A 16 -38.02 30.26 20.82
N VAL A 17 -37.93 28.92 20.86
CA VAL A 17 -38.99 28.09 21.44
C VAL A 17 -38.35 27.11 22.43
N LEU A 18 -38.58 27.42 23.68
CA LEU A 18 -38.43 26.55 24.84
C LEU A 18 -39.65 25.65 24.86
N MET A 19 -39.49 24.35 24.99
CA MET A 19 -40.51 23.42 25.55
C MET A 19 -39.83 22.45 26.49
N LEU A 20 -40.11 22.66 27.76
CA LEU A 20 -40.02 21.71 28.86
C LEU A 20 -41.26 20.78 28.84
N ALA A 21 -41.03 19.50 29.17
CA ALA A 21 -41.93 18.65 29.99
C ALA A 21 -41.21 17.30 30.10
N ALA A 22 -40.70 16.85 31.21
CA ALA A 22 -41.28 16.49 32.49
C ALA A 22 -41.84 15.08 32.51
N CYS A 23 -41.17 14.22 33.31
CA CYS A 23 -41.64 13.27 34.27
C CYS A 23 -42.38 11.97 33.85
N GLY A 24 -41.86 10.93 34.50
CA GLY A 24 -42.62 9.76 34.99
C GLY A 24 -42.17 8.46 34.29
N GLY A 25 -41.64 7.45 34.91
CA GLY A 25 -41.75 6.91 36.24
C GLY A 25 -41.89 5.43 36.13
N SER A 26 -40.99 4.72 36.80
CA SER A 26 -41.20 3.46 37.54
C SER A 26 -41.56 2.14 36.86
N LYS A 27 -40.69 1.13 37.16
CA LYS A 27 -41.01 -0.22 37.67
C LYS A 27 -41.68 -1.20 36.68
N ASP A 28 -41.35 -2.45 36.61
CA ASP A 28 -40.82 -3.50 37.47
C ASP A 28 -40.41 -4.69 36.59
N ALA A 29 -39.39 -5.37 37.06
CA ALA A 29 -39.13 -6.79 37.07
C ALA A 29 -40.13 -7.75 36.39
N THR A 30 -39.61 -8.68 35.62
CA THR A 30 -39.72 -10.11 35.99
C THR A 30 -38.81 -10.97 35.12
N GLU A 31 -38.04 -11.81 35.78
CA GLU A 31 -37.39 -13.02 35.30
C GLU A 31 -38.40 -13.96 34.61
N GLU A 32 -37.91 -14.69 33.60
CA GLU A 32 -38.18 -16.12 33.47
C GLU A 32 -37.23 -16.77 32.46
N LYS A 33 -36.33 -17.52 32.93
CA LYS A 33 -35.82 -18.84 32.71
C LYS A 33 -36.77 -19.72 31.89
N THR A 34 -36.27 -20.33 30.82
CA THR A 34 -36.35 -21.79 30.60
C THR A 34 -35.56 -22.22 29.36
N ALA A 35 -34.59 -23.09 29.52
CA ALA A 35 -34.18 -24.15 28.61
C ALA A 35 -34.87 -25.45 29.13
N PRO A 36 -34.67 -26.62 28.56
CA PRO A 36 -34.43 -27.13 27.19
C PRO A 36 -35.38 -28.30 26.82
N ALA A 37 -35.39 -28.79 25.60
CA ALA A 37 -35.76 -30.17 25.25
C ALA A 37 -35.29 -30.43 23.80
N LYS A 38 -34.37 -31.32 23.47
CA LYS A 38 -34.30 -32.78 23.49
C LYS A 38 -35.29 -33.50 22.62
N GLU A 39 -34.72 -34.29 21.67
CA GLU A 39 -35.12 -35.60 21.15
C GLU A 39 -36.36 -35.66 20.25
N ALA A 40 -36.38 -36.40 19.16
CA ALA A 40 -36.05 -37.78 18.85
C ALA A 40 -36.12 -37.96 17.31
N SER A 41 -35.23 -38.67 16.62
CA SER A 41 -35.21 -40.13 16.42
C SER A 41 -36.44 -40.74 15.74
N ALA A 42 -36.24 -41.30 14.55
CA ALA A 42 -36.76 -42.56 13.97
C ALA A 42 -36.29 -42.64 12.52
N LYS A 43 -35.40 -43.55 12.08
CA LYS A 43 -35.56 -44.99 11.89
C LYS A 43 -36.60 -45.40 10.81
N GLY A 44 -36.13 -46.16 9.88
CA GLY A 44 -36.86 -47.07 8.99
C GLY A 44 -36.19 -47.23 7.65
N ASP A 45 -35.32 -48.17 7.47
CA ASP A 45 -35.47 -49.57 6.93
C ASP A 45 -35.51 -49.52 5.40
N ASP A 46 -34.51 -50.10 4.75
CA ASP A 46 -34.19 -51.51 4.46
C ASP A 46 -34.93 -52.05 3.21
N HIS A 47 -34.15 -52.55 2.30
CA HIS A 47 -34.27 -53.63 1.34
C HIS A 47 -33.30 -53.38 0.18
N GLY A 48 -32.30 -54.16 -0.11
CA GLY A 48 -32.19 -55.62 -0.10
C GLY A 48 -32.09 -56.15 -1.50
N ALA A 49 -31.11 -56.98 -1.67
CA ALA A 49 -30.90 -58.07 -2.64
C ALA A 49 -30.24 -57.71 -3.98
N GLU A 50 -28.99 -58.08 -4.15
CA GLU A 50 -28.47 -59.36 -4.68
C GLU A 50 -28.68 -59.58 -6.18
N GLY A 51 -27.61 -59.89 -6.85
CA GLY A 51 -27.56 -60.37 -8.23
C GLY A 51 -26.15 -60.54 -8.75
N GLU A 52 -25.62 -61.67 -8.47
CA GLU A 52 -24.35 -62.33 -8.82
C GLU A 52 -24.13 -62.55 -10.31
N ALA A 53 -22.84 -62.90 -10.56
CA ALA A 53 -22.25 -63.75 -11.59
C ALA A 53 -22.02 -63.12 -12.98
N GLY A 54 -20.90 -63.19 -13.59
CA GLY A 54 -19.77 -64.09 -13.54
C GLY A 54 -19.13 -64.13 -14.91
N HIS A 55 -17.86 -64.51 -14.95
CA HIS A 55 -17.11 -65.06 -16.11
C HIS A 55 -16.59 -64.04 -17.13
N GLU A 56 -15.42 -64.12 -17.62
CA GLU A 56 -14.20 -64.94 -17.61
C GLU A 56 -13.19 -64.26 -18.54
N GLU A 57 -11.99 -64.31 -18.14
CA GLU A 57 -10.72 -64.41 -18.83
C GLU A 57 -10.63 -64.16 -20.33
N GLY A 58 -9.65 -63.38 -20.68
CA GLY A 58 -9.08 -63.30 -22.02
C GLY A 58 -7.75 -62.57 -21.97
N GLU A 59 -6.71 -63.33 -21.82
CA GLU A 59 -5.30 -63.03 -21.85
C GLU A 59 -4.85 -62.57 -23.24
N ALA A 60 -3.82 -61.76 -23.23
CA ALA A 60 -2.71 -61.64 -24.17
C ALA A 60 -2.63 -60.36 -25.04
N GLY A 61 -1.48 -59.73 -24.93
CA GLY A 61 -0.91 -59.04 -26.04
C GLY A 61 -0.13 -57.80 -25.73
N HIS A 62 1.13 -57.94 -25.46
CA HIS A 62 2.24 -57.00 -25.57
C HIS A 62 2.02 -55.80 -26.48
N GLY A 63 2.46 -54.64 -25.99
CA GLY A 63 2.67 -53.41 -26.74
C GLY A 63 3.23 -52.32 -25.84
N GLU A 64 4.53 -52.40 -25.51
CA GLU A 64 5.28 -51.24 -25.10
C GLU A 64 5.32 -50.28 -26.27
N GLU A 65 4.44 -49.28 -26.26
CA GLU A 65 4.69 -48.05 -26.98
C GLU A 65 4.85 -46.94 -25.97
N ALA A 66 6.07 -46.40 -25.92
CA ALA A 66 6.38 -45.14 -25.32
C ALA A 66 5.44 -44.07 -25.92
N GLY A 67 4.33 -43.84 -25.22
CA GLY A 67 3.44 -42.74 -25.55
C GLY A 67 4.17 -41.43 -25.26
N GLY A 68 4.76 -40.88 -26.33
CA GLY A 68 5.08 -39.47 -26.35
C GLY A 68 3.78 -38.74 -26.06
N HIS A 69 3.75 -37.96 -25.00
CA HIS A 69 2.72 -36.94 -24.82
C HIS A 69 2.81 -36.06 -26.04
N GLU A 70 1.89 -36.22 -26.99
CA GLU A 70 1.63 -35.23 -28.02
C GLU A 70 1.28 -33.95 -27.31
N GLU A 71 2.19 -32.95 -27.36
CA GLU A 71 1.92 -31.58 -27.03
C GLU A 71 0.79 -31.13 -28.01
N GLU A 72 -0.44 -31.15 -27.54
CA GLU A 72 -1.56 -30.51 -28.24
C GLU A 72 -1.13 -29.10 -28.64
N GLY A 73 -0.83 -28.91 -29.94
CA GLY A 73 -0.62 -27.67 -30.66
C GLY A 73 -0.14 -26.47 -29.87
N ALA A 74 1.07 -26.52 -29.28
CA ALA A 74 1.64 -25.37 -28.62
C ALA A 74 1.71 -24.22 -29.64
N GLU A 75 0.94 -23.17 -29.40
CA GLU A 75 0.95 -21.97 -30.22
C GLU A 75 2.33 -21.33 -30.12
N LYS A 76 2.99 -21.16 -31.27
CA LYS A 76 4.37 -20.68 -31.34
C LYS A 76 4.53 -19.65 -32.46
N THR A 77 5.47 -18.75 -32.26
CA THR A 77 5.91 -17.81 -33.28
C THR A 77 7.43 -17.72 -33.32
N THR A 78 7.96 -17.21 -34.43
CA THR A 78 9.40 -17.00 -34.61
C THR A 78 9.64 -15.50 -34.78
N ILE A 79 10.35 -14.89 -33.83
CA ILE A 79 10.72 -13.47 -33.88
C ILE A 79 12.25 -13.40 -33.77
N PRO A 80 12.93 -12.91 -34.81
CA PRO A 80 14.39 -12.75 -34.78
C PRO A 80 14.82 -11.89 -33.58
N GLN A 81 15.93 -12.23 -32.96
CA GLN A 81 16.40 -11.51 -31.76
C GLN A 81 16.52 -10.00 -31.95
N GLU A 82 17.03 -9.54 -33.13
CA GLU A 82 17.13 -8.12 -33.43
C GLU A 82 15.76 -7.40 -33.43
N GLU A 83 14.73 -8.06 -33.89
CA GLU A 83 13.37 -7.53 -33.94
C GLU A 83 12.73 -7.53 -32.55
N ALA A 84 12.94 -8.58 -31.77
CA ALA A 84 12.52 -8.66 -30.38
C ALA A 84 13.15 -7.53 -29.54
N ASP A 85 14.44 -7.30 -29.69
CA ASP A 85 15.17 -6.24 -28.98
C ASP A 85 14.67 -4.84 -29.38
N LYS A 86 14.43 -4.60 -30.68
CA LYS A 86 13.86 -3.33 -31.17
C LYS A 86 12.44 -3.08 -30.64
N SER A 87 11.67 -4.14 -30.46
CA SER A 87 10.32 -4.08 -29.92
C SER A 87 10.29 -4.02 -28.37
N GLY A 88 11.46 -4.08 -27.73
CA GLY A 88 11.58 -4.00 -26.27
C GLY A 88 11.16 -5.28 -25.56
N VAL A 89 11.07 -6.41 -26.26
CA VAL A 89 10.84 -7.73 -25.66
C VAL A 89 12.07 -8.12 -24.84
N LYS A 90 11.89 -8.35 -23.55
CA LYS A 90 12.99 -8.82 -22.67
C LYS A 90 12.69 -10.20 -22.13
N VAL A 91 13.73 -10.98 -22.04
CA VAL A 91 13.71 -12.37 -21.56
C VAL A 91 14.48 -12.44 -20.24
N ALA A 92 14.02 -13.25 -19.31
CA ALA A 92 14.72 -13.57 -18.08
C ALA A 92 14.64 -15.07 -17.80
N LYS A 93 15.64 -15.57 -17.09
CA LYS A 93 15.66 -16.96 -16.65
C LYS A 93 14.68 -17.19 -15.52
N VAL A 94 13.93 -18.24 -15.62
CA VAL A 94 13.10 -18.75 -14.52
C VAL A 94 14.03 -19.18 -13.38
N SER A 95 13.77 -18.71 -12.18
CA SER A 95 14.57 -19.02 -10.99
C SER A 95 13.76 -19.67 -9.90
N GLU A 96 14.44 -20.36 -9.01
CA GLU A 96 13.88 -20.71 -7.72
C GLU A 96 13.79 -19.45 -6.84
N GLY A 97 12.76 -19.37 -6.02
CA GLY A 97 12.53 -18.22 -5.18
C GLY A 97 11.49 -18.45 -4.10
N ALA A 98 11.18 -17.39 -3.39
CA ALA A 98 10.21 -17.42 -2.32
C ALA A 98 9.14 -16.35 -2.55
N ILE A 99 7.91 -16.67 -2.22
CA ILE A 99 6.78 -15.74 -2.26
C ILE A 99 6.58 -15.13 -0.88
N LYS A 100 6.42 -13.82 -0.87
CA LYS A 100 6.12 -13.06 0.33
C LYS A 100 4.61 -12.97 0.52
N ASN A 101 4.15 -13.36 1.69
CA ASN A 101 2.79 -13.03 2.11
C ASN A 101 2.81 -11.58 2.61
N GLU A 102 2.22 -10.69 1.84
CA GLU A 102 2.25 -9.25 2.10
C GLU A 102 0.88 -8.73 2.50
N LEU A 103 0.85 -7.95 3.57
CA LEU A 103 -0.32 -7.21 4.02
C LEU A 103 -0.25 -5.79 3.47
N GLU A 104 -1.23 -5.43 2.65
CA GLU A 104 -1.38 -4.06 2.18
C GLU A 104 -2.09 -3.19 3.21
N VAL A 105 -1.46 -2.09 3.59
CA VAL A 105 -1.98 -1.13 4.56
C VAL A 105 -1.78 0.29 4.08
N GLN A 106 -2.52 1.21 4.68
CA GLN A 106 -2.32 2.64 4.49
C GLN A 106 -1.57 3.23 5.67
N GLY A 107 -0.83 4.29 5.39
CA GLY A 107 -0.08 5.02 6.41
C GLY A 107 -0.02 6.51 6.10
N VAL A 108 0.48 7.25 7.07
CA VAL A 108 0.70 8.68 6.96
C VAL A 108 2.15 8.99 7.33
N LEU A 109 2.75 9.88 6.56
CA LEU A 109 4.10 10.39 6.86
C LEU A 109 4.01 11.42 7.97
N THR A 110 4.87 11.28 8.98
CA THR A 110 4.96 12.21 10.11
C THR A 110 6.41 12.64 10.33
N PRO A 111 6.67 13.84 10.87
CA PRO A 111 8.03 14.24 11.24
C PRO A 111 8.61 13.31 12.30
N MET A 112 9.94 13.17 12.30
CA MET A 112 10.65 12.47 13.38
C MET A 112 10.38 13.14 14.73
N GLU A 113 10.28 12.36 15.80
CA GLU A 113 10.21 12.88 17.16
C GLU A 113 11.44 13.76 17.45
N GLY A 114 11.20 14.98 17.94
CA GLY A 114 12.26 15.97 18.14
C GLY A 114 12.79 16.60 16.85
N GLY A 115 12.30 16.18 15.68
CA GLY A 115 12.63 16.77 14.39
C GLY A 115 11.95 18.10 14.10
N VAL A 116 10.97 18.50 14.90
CA VAL A 116 10.25 19.77 14.74
C VAL A 116 10.53 20.68 15.93
N ALA A 117 10.93 21.91 15.66
CA ALA A 117 11.18 22.94 16.65
C ALA A 117 10.27 24.14 16.43
N GLN A 118 9.56 24.54 17.48
CA GLN A 118 8.84 25.80 17.52
C GLN A 118 9.76 26.92 17.97
N VAL A 119 9.79 27.98 17.21
CA VAL A 119 10.63 29.15 17.45
C VAL A 119 9.75 30.27 17.97
N THR A 120 9.90 30.59 19.23
CA THR A 120 9.12 31.62 19.91
C THR A 120 9.97 32.88 20.19
N ALA A 121 9.30 34.00 20.43
CA ALA A 121 9.95 35.21 20.91
C ALA A 121 10.32 35.04 22.41
N ARG A 122 11.56 35.37 22.76
CA ARG A 122 12.02 35.32 24.17
C ARG A 122 11.37 36.41 25.01
N TYR A 123 11.15 37.60 24.40
CA TYR A 123 10.50 38.76 25.00
C TYR A 123 9.45 39.31 24.04
N PRO A 124 8.32 39.79 24.53
CA PRO A 124 7.31 40.37 23.68
C PRO A 124 7.82 41.66 23.03
N GLY A 125 7.40 41.91 21.78
CA GLY A 125 7.85 43.10 21.07
C GLY A 125 7.37 43.15 19.62
N VAL A 126 7.71 44.23 18.92
CA VAL A 126 7.32 44.47 17.54
C VAL A 126 8.32 43.77 16.61
N VAL A 127 7.82 42.99 15.66
CA VAL A 127 8.64 42.33 14.63
C VAL A 127 9.10 43.41 13.64
N ARG A 128 10.41 43.67 13.59
CA ARG A 128 11.02 44.63 12.69
C ARG A 128 11.38 44.07 11.33
N ALA A 129 11.80 42.80 11.31
CA ALA A 129 12.15 42.13 10.08
C ALA A 129 11.92 40.60 10.20
N LEU A 130 11.53 40.02 9.09
CA LEU A 130 11.48 38.56 8.89
C LEU A 130 12.45 38.20 7.77
N ARG A 131 13.32 37.23 8.00
CA ARG A 131 14.45 36.84 7.12
C ARG A 131 14.26 35.45 6.53
N ALA A 132 13.20 34.74 6.90
CA ALA A 132 12.88 33.41 6.38
C ALA A 132 11.39 33.33 6.06
N ASN A 133 11.07 32.56 5.02
CA ASN A 133 9.73 32.27 4.55
C ASN A 133 9.44 30.76 4.69
N VAL A 134 8.18 30.40 4.60
CA VAL A 134 7.75 28.99 4.54
C VAL A 134 8.38 28.34 3.31
N GLY A 135 8.98 27.18 3.50
CA GLY A 135 9.72 26.44 2.48
C GLY A 135 11.22 26.71 2.42
N ASP A 136 11.71 27.78 3.08
CA ASP A 136 13.14 28.07 3.11
C ASP A 136 13.92 27.02 3.94
N THR A 137 15.07 26.61 3.44
CA THR A 137 16.01 25.81 4.21
C THR A 137 16.88 26.70 5.08
N VAL A 138 16.92 26.42 6.37
CA VAL A 138 17.68 27.20 7.35
C VAL A 138 18.67 26.32 8.09
N ARG A 139 19.77 26.92 8.54
CA ARG A 139 20.77 26.27 9.38
C ARG A 139 20.60 26.67 10.84
N GLN A 140 20.98 25.79 11.74
CA GLN A 140 21.04 26.10 13.17
C GLN A 140 21.84 27.40 13.39
N GLY A 141 21.28 28.30 14.22
CA GLY A 141 21.87 29.63 14.47
C GLY A 141 21.57 30.70 13.43
N GLN A 142 20.98 30.36 12.29
CA GLN A 142 20.60 31.33 11.26
C GLN A 142 19.54 32.31 11.77
N ALA A 143 19.72 33.60 11.48
CA ALA A 143 18.76 34.64 11.85
C ALA A 143 17.45 34.49 11.08
N LEU A 144 16.33 34.40 11.79
CA LEU A 144 14.99 34.24 11.23
C LEU A 144 14.15 35.52 11.32
N ALA A 145 14.28 36.27 12.43
CA ALA A 145 13.56 37.48 12.66
C ALA A 145 14.34 38.46 13.55
N VAL A 146 13.95 39.72 13.48
CA VAL A 146 14.46 40.77 14.34
C VAL A 146 13.25 41.37 15.07
N VAL A 147 13.30 41.40 16.41
CA VAL A 147 12.22 41.90 17.27
C VAL A 147 12.75 43.01 18.15
N HIS A 148 11.99 44.09 18.22
CA HIS A 148 12.22 45.19 19.17
C HIS A 148 11.41 44.92 20.44
N SER A 149 12.08 44.63 21.53
CA SER A 149 11.44 44.28 22.80
C SER A 149 10.79 45.50 23.44
N ASN A 150 9.54 45.35 23.86
CA ASN A 150 8.82 46.38 24.61
C ASN A 150 9.27 46.46 26.08
N LEU A 151 9.90 45.41 26.59
CA LEU A 151 10.37 45.34 27.97
C LEU A 151 11.77 45.94 28.15
N SER A 152 12.70 45.54 27.29
CA SER A 152 14.10 45.99 27.37
C SER A 152 14.41 47.18 26.49
N LEU A 153 13.47 47.62 25.63
CA LEU A 153 13.63 48.66 24.66
C LEU A 153 14.84 48.45 23.70
N THR A 154 15.27 47.20 23.59
CA THR A 154 16.40 46.80 22.72
C THR A 154 15.91 45.88 21.60
N THR A 155 16.72 45.80 20.56
CA THR A 155 16.45 44.92 19.44
C THR A 155 17.24 43.61 19.63
N TYR A 156 16.57 42.47 19.45
CA TYR A 156 17.23 41.17 19.49
C TYR A 156 16.85 40.34 18.27
N THR A 157 17.70 39.38 17.95
CA THR A 157 17.51 38.48 16.82
C THR A 157 17.03 37.11 17.30
N ILE A 158 16.03 36.58 16.63
CA ILE A 158 15.53 35.23 16.80
C ILE A 158 16.24 34.34 15.78
N THR A 159 16.81 33.25 16.22
CA THR A 159 17.60 32.32 15.41
C THR A 159 16.98 30.94 15.37
N ALA A 160 17.31 30.15 14.34
CA ALA A 160 16.87 28.77 14.18
C ALA A 160 17.54 27.87 15.24
N PRO A 161 16.78 27.12 16.03
CA PRO A 161 17.33 26.18 17.04
C PRO A 161 17.89 24.91 16.40
N ILE A 162 17.39 24.53 15.23
CA ILE A 162 17.81 23.35 14.46
C ILE A 162 17.99 23.73 12.97
N SER A 163 18.74 22.92 12.24
CA SER A 163 18.76 22.99 10.78
C SER A 163 17.57 22.23 10.21
N GLY A 164 16.94 22.77 9.16
CA GLY A 164 15.77 22.17 8.55
C GLY A 164 15.02 23.11 7.61
N VAL A 165 13.77 22.82 7.34
CA VAL A 165 12.88 23.61 6.49
C VAL A 165 11.88 24.35 7.35
N VAL A 166 11.59 25.61 7.02
CA VAL A 166 10.53 26.38 7.68
C VAL A 166 9.17 25.83 7.25
N LEU A 167 8.49 25.17 8.18
CA LEU A 167 7.18 24.52 7.95
C LEU A 167 6.04 25.53 8.05
N SER A 168 6.12 26.44 9.02
CA SER A 168 5.13 27.52 9.21
C SER A 168 5.77 28.80 9.67
N ARG A 169 5.08 29.91 9.37
CA ARG A 169 5.41 31.27 9.83
C ARG A 169 4.14 31.99 10.23
N GLN A 170 4.05 32.38 11.48
CA GLN A 170 2.88 33.07 12.02
C GLN A 170 3.10 34.59 12.23
N GLY A 171 4.34 35.06 12.16
CA GLY A 171 4.69 36.47 12.33
C GLY A 171 4.54 37.29 11.05
N SER A 172 4.23 38.59 11.23
CA SER A 172 4.29 39.59 10.18
C SER A 172 5.14 40.81 10.61
N VAL A 173 5.77 41.48 9.65
CA VAL A 173 6.53 42.70 9.95
C VAL A 173 5.55 43.77 10.44
N GLY A 174 5.89 44.45 11.55
CA GLY A 174 5.01 45.40 12.24
C GLY A 174 4.04 44.74 13.23
N GLY A 175 3.86 43.41 13.17
CA GLY A 175 3.06 42.67 14.14
C GLY A 175 3.77 42.52 15.48
N VAL A 176 3.02 42.12 16.50
CA VAL A 176 3.55 41.88 17.86
C VAL A 176 3.89 40.41 18.00
N ALA A 177 5.15 40.10 18.34
CA ALA A 177 5.57 38.80 18.81
C ALA A 177 5.24 38.71 20.30
N ALA A 178 4.30 37.86 20.68
CA ALA A 178 3.99 37.62 22.09
C ALA A 178 4.91 36.51 22.64
N GLU A 179 5.14 36.57 23.95
CA GLU A 179 5.89 35.55 24.66
C GLU A 179 5.16 34.19 24.59
N GLY A 180 5.88 33.11 24.27
CA GLY A 180 5.34 31.78 24.17
C GLY A 180 4.55 31.47 22.88
N GLN A 181 4.25 32.46 22.06
CA GLN A 181 3.62 32.20 20.74
C GLN A 181 4.68 31.85 19.71
N PRO A 182 4.50 30.77 18.94
CA PRO A 182 5.44 30.40 17.89
C PRO A 182 5.39 31.40 16.75
N LEU A 183 6.57 31.88 16.34
CA LEU A 183 6.75 32.73 15.15
C LEU A 183 7.09 31.90 13.92
N PHE A 184 7.85 30.84 14.13
CA PHE A 184 8.21 29.89 13.09
C PHE A 184 8.12 28.47 13.65
N GLU A 185 7.92 27.55 12.75
CA GLU A 185 8.08 26.13 12.98
C GLU A 185 9.11 25.62 11.98
N ILE A 186 10.15 24.91 12.46
CA ILE A 186 11.23 24.40 11.64
C ILE A 186 11.25 22.89 11.80
N GLY A 187 11.24 22.17 10.68
CA GLY A 187 11.31 20.71 10.65
C GLY A 187 12.62 20.20 10.04
N ASN A 188 13.31 19.34 10.74
CA ASN A 188 14.33 18.51 10.13
C ASN A 188 13.64 17.32 9.44
N LEU A 189 13.60 17.37 8.12
CA LEU A 189 12.91 16.39 7.29
C LEU A 189 13.86 15.42 6.59
N SER A 190 15.12 15.32 7.02
CA SER A 190 16.11 14.36 6.45
C SER A 190 15.71 12.90 6.66
N LYS A 191 14.88 12.65 7.65
CA LYS A 191 14.19 11.39 7.89
C LYS A 191 12.75 11.69 8.30
N VAL A 192 11.85 10.80 7.95
CA VAL A 192 10.43 10.89 8.32
C VAL A 192 9.97 9.56 8.90
N TRP A 193 8.97 9.61 9.77
CA TRP A 193 8.23 8.44 10.19
C TRP A 193 7.14 8.11 9.18
N VAL A 194 6.88 6.83 9.04
CA VAL A 194 5.68 6.29 8.41
C VAL A 194 4.87 5.62 9.50
N ASP A 195 3.71 6.15 9.80
CA ASP A 195 2.75 5.57 10.72
C ASP A 195 1.74 4.74 9.94
N LEU A 196 1.87 3.42 10.05
CA LEU A 196 1.07 2.42 9.34
C LEU A 196 -0.07 1.95 10.24
N HIS A 197 -1.30 2.04 9.75
CA HIS A 197 -2.49 1.63 10.47
C HIS A 197 -2.87 0.20 10.11
N VAL A 198 -2.73 -0.71 11.07
CA VAL A 198 -3.04 -2.13 10.90
C VAL A 198 -4.24 -2.51 11.76
N PHE A 199 -5.21 -3.17 11.18
CA PHE A 199 -6.49 -3.52 11.80
C PHE A 199 -6.61 -5.03 12.03
N GLY A 200 -7.45 -5.41 12.96
CA GLY A 200 -7.88 -6.79 13.15
C GLY A 200 -6.78 -7.76 13.58
N ALA A 201 -6.90 -9.00 13.11
CA ALA A 201 -6.03 -10.11 13.50
C ALA A 201 -4.59 -9.96 13.00
N ASP A 202 -4.36 -9.22 11.93
CA ASP A 202 -3.04 -9.03 11.32
C ASP A 202 -2.09 -8.25 12.24
N ALA A 203 -2.65 -7.44 13.13
CA ALA A 203 -1.90 -6.68 14.11
C ALA A 203 -1.03 -7.56 15.05
N GLN A 204 -1.41 -8.82 15.28
CA GLN A 204 -0.66 -9.76 16.11
C GLN A 204 0.71 -10.15 15.55
N TYR A 205 0.91 -10.01 14.24
CA TYR A 205 2.16 -10.35 13.56
C TYR A 205 3.14 -9.18 13.50
N LEU A 206 2.70 -7.97 13.85
CA LEU A 206 3.54 -6.78 13.82
C LEU A 206 4.58 -6.82 14.94
N ARG A 207 5.82 -6.67 14.55
CA ARG A 207 6.95 -6.55 15.50
C ARG A 207 8.09 -5.76 14.86
N PRO A 208 8.98 -5.18 15.67
CA PRO A 208 10.20 -4.55 15.17
C PRO A 208 11.00 -5.53 14.29
N GLY A 209 11.59 -5.01 13.22
CA GLY A 209 12.38 -5.78 12.26
C GLY A 209 11.59 -6.35 11.06
N VAL A 210 10.25 -6.32 11.08
CA VAL A 210 9.43 -6.76 9.94
C VAL A 210 9.65 -5.80 8.77
N ALA A 211 9.92 -6.36 7.58
CA ALA A 211 10.17 -5.59 6.36
C ALA A 211 8.88 -4.93 5.85
N VAL A 212 9.04 -3.70 5.39
CA VAL A 212 7.95 -2.88 4.83
C VAL A 212 8.42 -2.19 3.57
N THR A 213 7.65 -2.30 2.52
CA THR A 213 7.82 -1.49 1.30
C THR A 213 6.78 -0.40 1.28
N VAL A 214 7.22 0.85 1.35
CA VAL A 214 6.36 2.04 1.35
C VAL A 214 6.34 2.65 -0.03
N SER A 215 5.17 2.95 -0.57
CA SER A 215 4.98 3.51 -1.91
C SER A 215 4.11 4.77 -1.85
N ARG A 216 4.46 5.76 -2.67
CA ARG A 216 3.63 6.95 -2.86
C ARG A 216 2.44 6.61 -3.76
N LEU A 217 1.28 7.25 -3.48
CA LEU A 217 0.03 6.90 -4.14
C LEU A 217 -0.06 7.36 -5.61
N TYR A 218 0.75 8.36 -6.02
CA TYR A 218 0.57 9.03 -7.31
C TYR A 218 1.63 8.70 -8.37
N ASP A 219 2.81 8.20 -7.99
CA ASP A 219 3.92 7.92 -8.91
C ASP A 219 4.64 6.60 -8.66
N ASN A 220 4.14 5.82 -7.70
CA ASN A 220 4.67 4.51 -7.32
C ASN A 220 6.17 4.49 -6.93
N VAL A 221 6.74 5.65 -6.62
CA VAL A 221 8.07 5.69 -6.02
C VAL A 221 8.00 4.98 -4.68
N SER A 222 8.84 3.97 -4.51
CA SER A 222 8.84 3.11 -3.33
C SER A 222 10.19 3.10 -2.62
N ALA A 223 10.15 2.84 -1.32
CA ALA A 223 11.32 2.63 -0.50
C ALA A 223 11.07 1.47 0.47
N THR A 224 12.07 0.61 0.63
CA THR A 224 11.99 -0.51 1.58
C THR A 224 12.67 -0.13 2.88
N THR A 225 12.01 -0.44 3.98
CA THR A 225 12.49 -0.21 5.35
C THR A 225 12.02 -1.33 6.27
N THR A 226 12.16 -1.16 7.56
CA THR A 226 11.66 -2.11 8.57
C THR A 226 10.82 -1.38 9.62
N ILE A 227 9.88 -2.09 10.22
CA ILE A 227 9.16 -1.60 11.39
C ILE A 227 10.17 -1.41 12.52
N GLU A 228 10.27 -0.20 13.05
CA GLU A 228 11.12 0.09 14.19
C GLU A 228 10.38 -0.05 15.52
N ARG A 229 9.10 0.37 15.53
CA ARG A 229 8.27 0.35 16.74
C ARG A 229 6.83 -0.02 16.38
N VAL A 230 6.20 -0.68 17.33
CA VAL A 230 4.75 -0.85 17.35
C VAL A 230 4.24 -0.01 18.51
N LEU A 231 3.43 0.99 18.22
CA LEU A 231 2.95 1.91 19.24
C LEU A 231 1.77 1.28 20.00
N PRO A 232 1.74 1.39 21.34
CA PRO A 232 0.58 0.97 22.08
C PRO A 232 -0.61 1.86 21.66
N SER A 233 -1.70 1.23 21.24
CA SER A 233 -2.90 1.98 20.88
C SER A 233 -3.47 2.66 22.11
N THR A 234 -3.46 3.99 22.11
CA THR A 234 -4.14 4.81 23.12
C THR A 234 -5.45 5.39 22.57
N SER A 235 -5.67 5.26 21.27
CA SER A 235 -6.85 5.78 20.58
C SER A 235 -7.88 4.67 20.40
N THR A 236 -8.98 4.76 21.12
CA THR A 236 -10.14 3.85 20.98
C THR A 236 -10.96 4.11 19.72
N ALA A 237 -10.75 5.23 19.04
CA ALA A 237 -11.59 5.64 17.91
C ALA A 237 -11.34 4.83 16.64
N SER A 238 -10.10 4.41 16.36
CA SER A 238 -9.76 3.69 15.13
C SER A 238 -9.62 2.18 15.29
N GLN A 239 -9.47 1.66 16.52
CA GLN A 239 -9.20 0.25 16.81
C GLN A 239 -8.03 -0.34 15.98
N SER A 240 -7.12 0.51 15.55
CA SER A 240 -5.94 0.13 14.78
C SER A 240 -4.69 0.15 15.66
N LEU A 241 -3.79 -0.79 15.38
CA LEU A 241 -2.43 -0.74 15.88
C LEU A 241 -1.59 0.11 14.92
N VAL A 242 -0.75 0.98 15.45
CA VAL A 242 0.15 1.79 14.62
C VAL A 242 1.54 1.18 14.63
N ALA A 243 1.98 0.70 13.48
CA ALA A 243 3.36 0.31 13.26
C ALA A 243 4.13 1.48 12.65
N ARG A 244 5.28 1.80 13.24
CA ARG A 244 6.10 2.95 12.84
C ARG A 244 7.40 2.47 12.22
N ALA A 245 7.70 2.99 11.03
CA ALA A 245 8.93 2.74 10.30
C ALA A 245 9.62 4.06 9.93
N ALA A 246 10.95 4.10 9.89
CA ALA A 246 11.69 5.29 9.46
C ALA A 246 12.07 5.21 7.99
N LEU A 247 11.90 6.33 7.28
CA LEU A 247 12.34 6.49 5.89
C LEU A 247 13.41 7.58 5.80
N PRO A 248 14.56 7.29 5.17
CA PRO A 248 15.48 8.33 4.71
C PRO A 248 14.77 9.26 3.72
N ASN A 249 15.02 10.56 3.81
CA ASN A 249 14.36 11.57 2.99
C ASN A 249 15.33 12.71 2.60
N GLU A 250 16.50 12.34 2.14
CA GLU A 250 17.53 13.31 1.76
C GLU A 250 17.09 14.15 0.57
N ASP A 251 16.33 13.56 -0.35
CA ASP A 251 15.79 14.22 -1.54
C ASP A 251 14.52 15.04 -1.26
N GLY A 252 13.94 14.98 -0.05
CA GLY A 252 12.72 15.69 0.34
C GLY A 252 11.44 15.19 -0.34
N PHE A 253 11.46 13.98 -0.94
CA PHE A 253 10.30 13.42 -1.63
C PHE A 253 9.20 12.93 -0.69
N TRP A 254 9.57 12.51 0.52
CA TRP A 254 8.63 12.05 1.54
C TRP A 254 8.19 13.23 2.40
N ARG A 255 7.02 13.77 2.08
CA ARG A 255 6.50 14.98 2.76
C ARG A 255 5.59 14.59 3.92
N PRO A 256 5.87 15.03 5.16
CA PRO A 256 4.96 14.84 6.28
C PRO A 256 3.55 15.35 5.98
N GLY A 257 2.54 14.63 6.49
CA GLY A 257 1.13 14.89 6.23
C GLY A 257 0.58 14.20 4.99
N THR A 258 1.42 13.55 4.16
CA THR A 258 0.93 12.81 2.98
C THR A 258 0.61 11.36 3.33
N ALA A 259 -0.44 10.84 2.69
CA ALA A 259 -0.79 9.43 2.77
C ALA A 259 0.10 8.59 1.85
N VAL A 260 0.40 7.39 2.29
CA VAL A 260 1.19 6.39 1.57
C VAL A 260 0.51 5.03 1.64
N LYS A 261 0.84 4.17 0.69
CA LYS A 261 0.53 2.76 0.69
C LYS A 261 1.75 2.00 1.17
N ALA A 262 1.56 0.94 1.92
CA ALA A 262 2.66 0.09 2.36
C ALA A 262 2.30 -1.38 2.28
N GLN A 263 3.30 -2.21 1.99
CA GLN A 263 3.22 -3.65 1.98
C GLN A 263 4.12 -4.18 3.10
N ILE A 264 3.51 -4.81 4.10
CA ILE A 264 4.20 -5.40 5.24
C ILE A 264 4.40 -6.88 4.95
N THR A 265 5.64 -7.36 4.96
CA THR A 265 5.95 -8.77 4.74
C THR A 265 5.63 -9.59 6.00
N MET A 266 4.52 -10.31 5.98
CA MET A 266 4.04 -11.09 7.12
C MET A 266 4.80 -12.40 7.29
N SER A 267 5.04 -13.07 6.16
CA SER A 267 5.83 -14.30 6.08
C SER A 267 6.45 -14.44 4.70
N THR A 268 7.44 -15.31 4.61
CA THR A 268 8.06 -15.71 3.35
C THR A 268 8.01 -17.21 3.28
N SER A 269 7.45 -17.75 2.20
CA SER A 269 7.40 -19.20 1.94
C SER A 269 8.25 -19.53 0.73
N ASP A 270 8.99 -20.63 0.82
CA ASP A 270 9.67 -21.18 -0.35
C ASP A 270 8.63 -21.66 -1.36
N ALA A 271 8.72 -21.14 -2.57
CA ALA A 271 7.74 -21.38 -3.62
C ALA A 271 8.28 -22.26 -4.75
N GLY A 272 9.53 -22.73 -4.63
CA GLY A 272 10.20 -23.45 -5.72
C GLY A 272 10.41 -22.52 -6.92
N VAL A 273 9.70 -22.72 -8.01
CA VAL A 273 9.80 -21.89 -9.21
C VAL A 273 8.97 -20.63 -9.11
N VAL A 274 9.58 -19.47 -9.37
CA VAL A 274 8.90 -18.18 -9.39
C VAL A 274 9.17 -17.42 -10.69
N ILE A 275 8.16 -16.67 -11.13
CA ILE A 275 8.24 -15.79 -12.30
C ILE A 275 7.68 -14.41 -12.00
N PRO A 276 8.13 -13.35 -12.67
CA PRO A 276 7.50 -12.03 -12.56
C PRO A 276 6.05 -12.06 -13.03
N GLN A 277 5.15 -11.34 -12.36
CA GLN A 277 3.74 -11.23 -12.77
C GLN A 277 3.59 -10.70 -14.21
N SER A 278 4.52 -9.83 -14.66
CA SER A 278 4.53 -9.28 -16.02
C SER A 278 4.77 -10.31 -17.13
N ALA A 279 5.27 -11.51 -16.80
CA ALA A 279 5.46 -12.59 -17.76
C ALA A 279 4.16 -13.32 -18.12
N ILE A 280 3.14 -13.22 -17.27
CA ILE A 280 1.89 -13.96 -17.41
C ILE A 280 0.98 -13.26 -18.41
N GLN A 281 0.42 -14.04 -19.33
CA GLN A 281 -0.63 -13.62 -20.26
C GLN A 281 -1.78 -14.60 -20.17
N SER A 282 -2.96 -14.18 -20.62
CA SER A 282 -4.12 -15.08 -20.75
C SER A 282 -4.38 -15.35 -22.23
N MET A 283 -4.44 -16.63 -22.62
CA MET A 283 -4.83 -17.11 -23.96
C MET A 283 -5.87 -18.20 -23.80
N ASP A 284 -6.96 -18.13 -24.54
CA ASP A 284 -8.09 -19.10 -24.50
C ASP A 284 -8.60 -19.43 -23.10
N GLY A 285 -8.57 -18.41 -22.19
CA GLY A 285 -9.00 -18.58 -20.81
C GLY A 285 -8.01 -19.31 -19.90
N LYS A 286 -6.79 -19.59 -20.37
CA LYS A 286 -5.71 -20.21 -19.59
C LYS A 286 -4.60 -19.19 -19.37
N ASP A 287 -3.93 -19.28 -18.22
CA ASP A 287 -2.72 -18.52 -17.96
C ASP A 287 -1.54 -19.17 -18.69
N VAL A 288 -0.82 -18.37 -19.46
CA VAL A 288 0.33 -18.82 -20.25
C VAL A 288 1.55 -17.94 -20.02
N VAL A 289 2.72 -18.50 -20.25
CA VAL A 289 3.98 -17.77 -20.38
C VAL A 289 4.62 -18.11 -21.71
N PHE A 290 5.42 -17.18 -22.25
CA PHE A 290 6.13 -17.41 -23.51
C PHE A 290 7.55 -17.84 -23.19
N VAL A 291 7.84 -19.12 -23.46
CA VAL A 291 9.17 -19.71 -23.31
C VAL A 291 9.93 -19.49 -24.62
N ARG A 292 11.15 -18.99 -24.50
CA ARG A 292 12.03 -18.71 -25.63
C ARG A 292 13.05 -19.83 -25.80
N ASP A 293 13.17 -20.31 -27.04
CA ASP A 293 14.24 -21.22 -27.49
C ASP A 293 14.82 -20.66 -28.82
N GLY A 294 16.00 -20.07 -28.76
CA GLY A 294 16.56 -19.32 -29.89
C GLY A 294 15.68 -18.14 -30.29
N ASP A 295 15.19 -18.14 -31.50
CA ASP A 295 14.24 -17.15 -32.05
C ASP A 295 12.77 -17.60 -31.97
N THR A 296 12.51 -18.77 -31.40
CA THR A 296 11.17 -19.33 -31.27
C THR A 296 10.59 -19.02 -29.89
N TYR A 297 9.37 -18.50 -29.87
CA TYR A 297 8.59 -18.24 -28.68
C TYR A 297 7.36 -19.16 -28.66
N THR A 298 7.26 -19.95 -27.60
CA THR A 298 6.18 -20.94 -27.44
C THR A 298 5.29 -20.54 -26.29
N ALA A 299 3.98 -20.42 -26.52
CA ALA A 299 3.01 -20.25 -25.47
C ALA A 299 2.88 -21.56 -24.68
N ARG A 300 3.19 -21.50 -23.40
CA ARG A 300 3.11 -22.66 -22.52
C ARG A 300 2.13 -22.39 -21.38
N PRO A 301 1.05 -23.20 -21.27
CA PRO A 301 0.13 -23.11 -20.15
C PRO A 301 0.86 -23.33 -18.81
N VAL A 302 0.51 -22.53 -17.83
CA VAL A 302 1.08 -22.61 -16.47
C VAL A 302 0.00 -22.74 -15.44
N LYS A 303 0.30 -23.49 -14.37
CA LYS A 303 -0.52 -23.53 -13.17
C LYS A 303 0.11 -22.68 -12.11
N LEU A 304 -0.56 -21.61 -11.76
CA LEU A 304 -0.08 -20.63 -10.81
C LEU A 304 -0.41 -21.03 -9.37
N GLY A 305 0.49 -20.71 -8.45
CA GLY A 305 0.33 -20.84 -7.01
C GLY A 305 0.18 -19.48 -6.34
N ASP A 306 0.77 -19.36 -5.15
CA ASP A 306 0.78 -18.11 -4.39
C ASP A 306 1.53 -17.01 -5.14
N ARG A 307 1.17 -15.77 -4.84
CA ARG A 307 1.79 -14.58 -5.46
C ARG A 307 2.03 -13.49 -4.42
N ASP A 308 3.03 -12.68 -4.68
CA ASP A 308 3.26 -11.43 -3.97
C ASP A 308 3.07 -10.23 -4.92
N SER A 309 3.51 -9.04 -4.53
CA SER A 309 3.37 -7.83 -5.33
C SER A 309 4.16 -7.82 -6.65
N THR A 310 5.14 -8.72 -6.81
CA THR A 310 6.09 -8.74 -7.93
C THR A 310 6.15 -10.06 -8.67
N GLN A 311 5.96 -11.16 -7.97
CA GLN A 311 6.21 -12.52 -8.44
C GLN A 311 5.02 -13.45 -8.18
N VAL A 312 4.99 -14.55 -8.94
CA VAL A 312 4.02 -15.63 -8.79
C VAL A 312 4.76 -16.96 -8.78
N ALA A 313 4.39 -17.84 -7.87
CA ALA A 313 4.84 -19.22 -7.86
C ALA A 313 4.25 -19.97 -9.06
N VAL A 314 5.05 -20.81 -9.70
CA VAL A 314 4.58 -21.70 -10.76
C VAL A 314 4.65 -23.14 -10.27
N LEU A 315 3.49 -23.77 -10.21
CA LEU A 315 3.36 -25.16 -9.77
C LEU A 315 3.66 -26.15 -10.90
N GLU A 316 3.22 -25.80 -12.12
CA GLU A 316 3.40 -26.62 -13.31
C GLU A 316 3.55 -25.72 -14.56
N GLY A 317 4.29 -26.19 -15.57
CA GLY A 317 4.39 -25.55 -16.88
C GLY A 317 5.79 -25.06 -17.24
N VAL A 318 6.58 -24.54 -16.31
CA VAL A 318 7.97 -24.12 -16.56
C VAL A 318 8.91 -24.64 -15.50
N LYS A 319 10.20 -24.70 -15.85
CA LYS A 319 11.28 -25.19 -14.98
C LYS A 319 12.32 -24.09 -14.75
N ALA A 320 13.02 -24.17 -13.63
CA ALA A 320 14.15 -23.30 -13.36
C ALA A 320 15.20 -23.42 -14.48
N GLY A 321 15.74 -22.28 -14.93
CA GLY A 321 16.73 -22.19 -16.01
C GLY A 321 16.16 -21.94 -17.40
N GLU A 322 14.85 -22.11 -17.62
CA GLU A 322 14.21 -21.76 -18.90
C GLU A 322 14.16 -20.24 -19.09
N ASP A 323 14.26 -19.80 -20.34
CA ASP A 323 14.16 -18.39 -20.70
C ASP A 323 12.70 -18.02 -21.01
N ILE A 324 12.11 -17.09 -20.26
CA ILE A 324 10.74 -16.61 -20.46
C ILE A 324 10.70 -15.12 -20.77
N VAL A 325 9.70 -14.69 -21.52
CA VAL A 325 9.45 -13.27 -21.80
C VAL A 325 8.88 -12.59 -20.56
N VAL A 326 9.55 -11.54 -20.09
CA VAL A 326 9.15 -10.78 -18.90
C VAL A 326 8.71 -9.36 -19.18
N THR A 327 9.05 -8.83 -20.35
CA THR A 327 8.64 -7.48 -20.78
C THR A 327 8.08 -7.55 -22.17
N GLN A 328 7.00 -6.79 -22.43
CA GLN A 328 6.30 -6.76 -23.71
C GLN A 328 5.73 -8.15 -24.13
N SER A 329 5.38 -8.99 -23.18
CA SER A 329 4.84 -10.34 -23.42
C SER A 329 3.57 -10.31 -24.28
N TYR A 330 2.79 -9.22 -24.22
CA TYR A 330 1.60 -9.03 -25.07
C TYR A 330 1.93 -8.92 -26.56
N LEU A 331 3.12 -8.44 -26.94
CA LEU A 331 3.53 -8.40 -28.35
C LEU A 331 3.73 -9.80 -28.93
N VAL A 332 4.35 -10.68 -28.11
CA VAL A 332 4.53 -12.09 -28.49
C VAL A 332 3.17 -12.79 -28.60
N LYS A 333 2.25 -12.50 -27.66
CA LYS A 333 0.88 -12.99 -27.73
C LYS A 333 0.20 -12.58 -29.05
N ALA A 334 0.22 -11.28 -29.37
CA ALA A 334 -0.41 -10.75 -30.56
C ALA A 334 0.15 -11.36 -31.86
N ASP A 335 1.46 -11.67 -31.90
CA ASP A 335 2.09 -12.29 -33.06
C ASP A 335 1.68 -13.76 -33.22
N ILE A 336 1.57 -14.51 -32.13
CA ILE A 336 1.04 -15.88 -32.12
C ILE A 336 -0.41 -15.90 -32.60
N GLU A 337 -1.29 -15.06 -32.04
CA GLU A 337 -2.70 -15.01 -32.43
C GLU A 337 -2.89 -14.64 -33.91
N LYS A 338 -2.03 -13.74 -34.42
CA LYS A 338 -2.05 -13.37 -35.85
C LYS A 338 -1.60 -14.54 -36.72
N SER A 339 -0.57 -15.29 -36.35
CA SER A 339 -0.10 -16.45 -37.10
C SER A 339 -1.12 -17.59 -37.08
N GLY A 340 -1.80 -17.82 -35.97
CA GLY A 340 -2.90 -18.79 -35.85
C GLY A 340 -4.11 -18.48 -36.76
N ALA A 341 -4.48 -17.19 -36.84
CA ALA A 341 -5.59 -16.75 -37.70
C ALA A 341 -5.32 -16.94 -39.19
N THR A 342 -4.06 -16.98 -39.64
CA THR A 342 -3.70 -17.16 -41.05
C THR A 342 -3.77 -18.64 -41.48
N HIS A 343 -3.83 -19.60 -40.58
CA HIS A 343 -3.94 -21.04 -40.86
C HIS A 343 -5.36 -21.59 -40.81
N ALA A 344 -6.37 -20.74 -40.53
CA ALA A 344 -7.78 -21.14 -40.40
C ALA A 344 -8.61 -20.89 -41.68
N HIS A 345 -7.98 -20.77 -42.89
CA HIS A 345 -8.65 -20.62 -44.18
C HIS A 345 -8.41 -21.77 -45.12
#